data_54d184f4c8c5ebf127ec5a9ade5e827c
#
_entry.id   54d184f4c8c5ebf127ec5a9ade5e827c
#
_cell.length_a   1.000
_cell.length_b   1.000
_cell.length_c   1.000
_cell.angle_alpha   90.00
_cell.angle_beta   90.00
_cell.angle_gamma   90.00
#
_symmetry.space_group_name_H-M   'P 1'
#
loop_
_entity.id
_entity.type
_entity.pdbx_description
1 polymer ?
#
loop_
_entity_poly.entity_id
_entity_poly.type
_entity_poly.pdbx_seq_one_letter_code
_entity_poly.pdbx_strand_id
1 'polypeptide(L)'
;MENELDELFARLRVATTPAEIEALQDGIWQLWLATGDQLLDKYLEAGIRALAAGDYTHAITEFTHLIEARPSFAEGWNKRATAYYLRGEYRASLLDVAETLRLEPRHFGALSGWATMLRMLGDQRGSLHVLRRLARLCPHLPGLANQLRDLEDELEG
;
A
#
# COMPACT_ATOMS: atom_id res chain seq x y z
N MET A 1 5.52 15.56 12.66
CA MET A 1 4.90 14.48 11.88
C MET A 1 5.93 13.74 11.04
N GLU A 2 6.73 14.43 10.26
CA GLU A 2 7.80 13.85 9.46
C GLU A 2 8.83 13.09 10.32
N ASN A 3 9.23 13.67 11.44
CA ASN A 3 10.15 13.03 12.39
C ASN A 3 9.58 11.77 13.02
N GLU A 4 8.29 11.76 13.36
CA GLU A 4 7.63 10.58 13.94
C GLU A 4 7.55 9.45 12.94
N LEU A 5 7.21 9.74 11.69
CA LEU A 5 7.16 8.75 10.61
C LEU A 5 8.56 8.16 10.36
N ASP A 6 9.58 9.01 10.32
CA ASP A 6 10.98 8.56 10.13
C ASP A 6 11.44 7.65 11.25
N GLU A 7 11.07 7.95 12.50
CA GLU A 7 11.37 7.09 13.65
C GLU A 7 10.69 5.73 13.54
N LEU A 8 9.43 5.70 13.14
CA LEU A 8 8.70 4.44 12.96
C LEU A 8 9.32 3.58 11.85
N PHE A 9 9.71 4.18 10.73
CA PHE A 9 10.40 3.44 9.67
C PHE A 9 11.79 2.96 10.09
N ALA A 10 12.54 3.74 10.86
CA ALA A 10 13.84 3.31 11.41
C ALA A 10 13.68 2.08 12.32
N ARG A 11 12.66 2.09 13.17
CA ARG A 11 12.33 0.95 14.03
C ARG A 11 11.85 -0.26 13.23
N LEU A 12 11.05 -0.03 12.20
CA LEU A 12 10.53 -1.09 11.33
C LEU A 12 11.67 -1.85 10.63
N ARG A 13 12.72 -1.13 10.25
CA ARG A 13 13.87 -1.74 9.57
C ARG A 13 14.63 -2.74 10.44
N VAL A 14 14.61 -2.58 11.75
CA VAL A 14 15.32 -3.46 12.68
C VAL A 14 14.42 -4.41 13.46
N ALA A 15 13.11 -4.25 13.35
CA ALA A 15 12.14 -5.10 14.02
C ALA A 15 12.21 -6.53 13.50
N THR A 16 12.14 -7.51 14.39
CA THR A 16 12.31 -8.94 14.06
C THR A 16 11.10 -9.80 14.41
N THR A 17 10.23 -9.34 15.31
CA THR A 17 9.04 -10.12 15.70
C THR A 17 7.80 -9.68 14.93
N PRO A 18 6.92 -10.63 14.53
CA PRO A 18 5.67 -10.26 13.85
C PRO A 18 4.82 -9.26 14.61
N ALA A 19 4.73 -9.40 15.93
CA ALA A 19 3.93 -8.48 16.77
C ALA A 19 4.47 -7.05 16.76
N GLU A 20 5.80 -6.88 16.85
CA GLU A 20 6.43 -5.57 16.79
C GLU A 20 6.27 -4.94 15.39
N ILE A 21 6.46 -5.71 14.34
CA ILE A 21 6.29 -5.26 12.95
C ILE A 21 4.87 -4.77 12.73
N GLU A 22 3.87 -5.56 13.14
CA GLU A 22 2.46 -5.19 13.02
C GLU A 22 2.15 -3.89 13.75
N ALA A 23 2.61 -3.76 15.01
CA ALA A 23 2.40 -2.55 15.80
C ALA A 23 3.02 -1.30 15.15
N LEU A 24 4.21 -1.44 14.57
CA LEU A 24 4.88 -0.34 13.87
C LEU A 24 4.16 0.01 12.56
N GLN A 25 3.71 -0.97 11.81
CA GLN A 25 2.91 -0.75 10.60
C GLN A 25 1.60 -0.04 10.93
N ASP A 26 0.91 -0.46 11.99
CA ASP A 26 -0.33 0.18 12.44
C ASP A 26 -0.10 1.65 12.82
N GLY A 27 1.00 1.95 13.51
CA GLY A 27 1.38 3.32 13.84
C GLY A 27 1.62 4.18 12.59
N ILE A 28 2.30 3.63 11.60
CA ILE A 28 2.53 4.29 10.32
C ILE A 28 1.20 4.52 9.58
N TRP A 29 0.33 3.50 9.51
CA TRP A 29 -0.99 3.62 8.89
C TRP A 29 -1.82 4.73 9.54
N GLN A 30 -1.82 4.85 10.86
CA GLN A 30 -2.54 5.90 11.56
C GLN A 30 -2.07 7.29 11.14
N LEU A 31 -0.76 7.50 10.97
CA LEU A 31 -0.21 8.77 10.48
C LEU A 31 -0.64 9.04 9.04
N TRP A 32 -0.60 8.04 8.18
CA TRP A 32 -0.99 8.19 6.77
C TRP A 32 -2.48 8.43 6.58
N LEU A 33 -3.33 7.88 7.45
CA LEU A 33 -4.79 8.02 7.36
C LEU A 33 -5.31 9.33 7.96
N ALA A 34 -4.48 10.07 8.69
CA ALA A 34 -4.86 11.32 9.32
C ALA A 34 -4.99 12.43 8.28
N THR A 35 -6.21 12.87 8.00
CA THR A 35 -6.47 13.95 7.04
C THR A 35 -6.38 15.33 7.66
N GLY A 36 -6.76 15.45 8.93
CA GLY A 36 -6.90 16.73 9.63
C GLY A 36 -8.08 17.58 9.15
N ASP A 37 -8.99 17.00 8.38
CA ASP A 37 -10.13 17.68 7.76
C ASP A 37 -11.38 16.81 7.82
N GLN A 38 -12.46 17.33 8.40
CA GLN A 38 -13.70 16.58 8.62
C GLN A 38 -14.38 16.14 7.30
N LEU A 39 -14.32 16.96 6.26
CA LEU A 39 -14.89 16.61 4.96
C LEU A 39 -14.12 15.45 4.30
N LEU A 40 -12.79 15.52 4.35
CA LEU A 40 -11.95 14.45 3.82
C LEU A 40 -12.14 13.16 4.60
N ASP A 41 -12.29 13.24 5.93
CA ASP A 41 -12.60 12.08 6.78
C ASP A 41 -13.91 11.41 6.34
N LYS A 42 -14.93 12.19 5.99
CA LYS A 42 -16.21 11.64 5.52
C LYS A 42 -16.05 10.83 4.24
N TYR A 43 -15.31 11.35 3.26
CA TYR A 43 -15.04 10.63 2.01
C TYR A 43 -14.24 9.35 2.29
N LEU A 44 -13.19 9.45 3.10
CA LEU A 44 -12.34 8.33 3.46
C LEU A 44 -13.14 7.22 4.17
N GLU A 45 -13.91 7.58 5.18
CA GLU A 45 -14.73 6.64 5.94
C GLU A 45 -15.83 6.00 5.09
N ALA A 46 -16.51 6.77 4.23
CA ALA A 46 -17.51 6.25 3.33
C ALA A 46 -16.93 5.26 2.34
N GLY A 47 -15.77 5.57 1.78
CA GLY A 47 -15.06 4.66 0.88
C GLY A 47 -14.61 3.37 1.57
N ILE A 48 -14.09 3.47 2.79
CA ILE A 48 -13.67 2.30 3.59
C ILE A 48 -14.87 1.40 3.91
N ARG A 49 -16.00 1.99 4.31
CA ARG A 49 -17.23 1.22 4.55
C ARG A 49 -17.73 0.51 3.29
N ALA A 50 -17.69 1.19 2.15
CA ALA A 50 -18.07 0.61 0.86
C ALA A 50 -17.16 -0.55 0.48
N LEU A 51 -15.84 -0.42 0.69
CA LEU A 51 -14.87 -1.51 0.49
C LEU A 51 -15.23 -2.73 1.34
N ALA A 52 -15.48 -2.51 2.63
CA ALA A 52 -15.82 -3.58 3.57
C ALA A 52 -17.13 -4.28 3.19
N ALA A 53 -18.07 -3.56 2.57
CA ALA A 53 -19.34 -4.10 2.09
C ALA A 53 -19.23 -4.78 0.71
N GLY A 54 -18.05 -4.72 0.07
CA GLY A 54 -17.88 -5.25 -1.29
C GLY A 54 -18.45 -4.36 -2.39
N ASP A 55 -18.86 -3.14 -2.07
CA ASP A 55 -19.36 -2.15 -3.03
C ASP A 55 -18.19 -1.32 -3.57
N TYR A 56 -17.41 -1.93 -4.46
CA TYR A 56 -16.19 -1.34 -4.99
C TYR A 56 -16.46 -0.12 -5.88
N THR A 57 -17.59 -0.12 -6.60
CA THR A 57 -18.01 1.03 -7.42
C THR A 57 -18.25 2.26 -6.54
N HIS A 58 -18.97 2.11 -5.45
CA HIS A 58 -19.20 3.19 -4.47
C HIS A 58 -17.88 3.63 -3.81
N ALA A 59 -17.04 2.67 -3.42
CA ALA A 59 -15.73 2.97 -2.84
C ALA A 59 -14.89 3.85 -3.78
N ILE A 60 -14.83 3.50 -5.05
CA ILE A 60 -14.10 4.27 -6.07
C ILE A 60 -14.64 5.69 -6.17
N THR A 61 -15.96 5.87 -6.14
CA THR A 61 -16.60 7.19 -6.17
C THR A 61 -16.17 8.04 -4.97
N GLU A 62 -16.22 7.50 -3.76
CA GLU A 62 -15.84 8.22 -2.55
C GLU A 62 -14.35 8.57 -2.51
N PHE A 63 -13.50 7.62 -2.88
CA PHE A 63 -12.06 7.88 -2.96
C PHE A 63 -11.70 8.85 -4.09
N THR A 64 -12.47 8.89 -5.16
CA THR A 64 -12.30 9.89 -6.23
C THR A 64 -12.61 11.30 -5.70
N HIS A 65 -13.69 11.46 -4.93
CA HIS A 65 -13.98 12.73 -4.25
C HIS A 65 -12.84 13.16 -3.32
N LEU A 66 -12.28 12.21 -2.57
CA LEU A 66 -11.14 12.47 -1.68
C LEU A 66 -9.92 12.94 -2.46
N ILE A 67 -9.59 12.28 -3.58
CA ILE A 67 -8.48 12.63 -4.46
C ILE A 67 -8.67 14.03 -5.07
N GLU A 68 -9.87 14.32 -5.55
CA GLU A 68 -10.19 15.63 -6.13
C GLU A 68 -10.07 16.74 -5.09
N ALA A 69 -10.49 16.48 -3.86
CA ALA A 69 -10.41 17.45 -2.75
C ALA A 69 -8.97 17.67 -2.27
N ARG A 70 -8.14 16.62 -2.26
CA ARG A 70 -6.72 16.71 -1.84
C ARG A 70 -5.87 15.72 -2.66
N PRO A 71 -5.41 16.13 -3.87
CA PRO A 71 -4.58 15.25 -4.71
C PRO A 71 -3.24 14.85 -4.10
N SER A 72 -2.77 15.58 -3.08
CA SER A 72 -1.51 15.28 -2.36
C SER A 72 -1.66 14.27 -1.24
N PHE A 73 -2.87 13.81 -0.96
CA PHE A 73 -3.14 12.82 0.08
C PHE A 73 -2.93 11.41 -0.48
N ALA A 74 -1.77 10.81 -0.18
CA ALA A 74 -1.36 9.52 -0.76
C ALA A 74 -2.39 8.41 -0.53
N GLU A 75 -3.02 8.35 0.65
CA GLU A 75 -4.00 7.31 0.99
C GLU A 75 -5.26 7.35 0.12
N GLY A 76 -5.64 8.50 -0.40
CA GLY A 76 -6.75 8.58 -1.37
C GLY A 76 -6.47 7.71 -2.61
N TRP A 77 -5.28 7.86 -3.17
CA TRP A 77 -4.83 7.07 -4.32
C TRP A 77 -4.67 5.59 -3.95
N ASN A 78 -4.04 5.29 -2.81
CA ASN A 78 -3.84 3.90 -2.38
C ASN A 78 -5.16 3.16 -2.13
N LYS A 79 -6.11 3.80 -1.48
CA LYS A 79 -7.44 3.23 -1.23
C LYS A 79 -8.20 2.98 -2.53
N ARG A 80 -8.14 3.91 -3.47
CA ARG A 80 -8.76 3.70 -4.78
C ARG A 80 -8.07 2.59 -5.56
N ALA A 81 -6.76 2.49 -5.48
CA ALA A 81 -6.01 1.37 -6.06
C ALA A 81 -6.50 0.02 -5.53
N THR A 82 -6.74 -0.08 -4.24
CA THR A 82 -7.29 -1.29 -3.62
C THR A 82 -8.67 -1.61 -4.16
N ALA A 83 -9.55 -0.62 -4.29
CA ALA A 83 -10.90 -0.81 -4.83
C ALA A 83 -10.85 -1.26 -6.30
N TYR A 84 -10.00 -0.67 -7.12
CA TYR A 84 -9.80 -1.12 -8.50
C TYR A 84 -9.28 -2.56 -8.57
N TYR A 85 -8.29 -2.88 -7.73
CA TYR A 85 -7.74 -4.23 -7.66
C TYR A 85 -8.82 -5.27 -7.34
N LEU A 86 -9.63 -4.99 -6.32
CA LEU A 86 -10.71 -5.90 -5.90
C LEU A 86 -11.80 -6.04 -6.96
N ARG A 87 -11.99 -5.02 -7.80
CA ARG A 87 -12.92 -5.07 -8.93
C ARG A 87 -12.31 -5.71 -10.19
N GLY A 88 -11.03 -6.10 -10.14
CA GLY A 88 -10.33 -6.73 -11.26
C GLY A 88 -9.74 -5.76 -12.27
N GLU A 89 -9.76 -4.48 -11.99
CA GLU A 89 -9.21 -3.44 -12.87
C GLU A 89 -7.76 -3.12 -12.52
N TYR A 90 -6.88 -4.05 -12.86
CA TYR A 90 -5.46 -4.00 -12.45
C TYR A 90 -4.71 -2.83 -13.06
N ARG A 91 -5.03 -2.44 -14.31
CA ARG A 91 -4.37 -1.31 -14.96
C ARG A 91 -4.67 0.01 -14.26
N ALA A 92 -5.93 0.25 -13.91
CA ALA A 92 -6.34 1.43 -13.16
C ALA A 92 -5.70 1.43 -11.76
N SER A 93 -5.66 0.27 -11.12
CA SER A 93 -5.00 0.09 -9.82
C SER A 93 -3.51 0.45 -9.88
N LEU A 94 -2.80 -0.03 -10.90
CA LEU A 94 -1.36 0.26 -11.08
C LEU A 94 -1.09 1.75 -11.27
N LEU A 95 -1.96 2.47 -11.98
CA LEU A 95 -1.83 3.93 -12.12
C LEU A 95 -1.95 4.66 -10.78
N ASP A 96 -2.90 4.23 -9.94
CA ASP A 96 -3.08 4.80 -8.60
C ASP A 96 -1.93 4.41 -7.64
N VAL A 97 -1.40 3.20 -7.77
CA VAL A 97 -0.19 2.78 -7.03
C VAL A 97 0.99 3.68 -7.40
N ALA A 98 1.17 3.99 -8.68
CA ALA A 98 2.24 4.89 -9.12
C ALA A 98 2.13 6.28 -8.47
N GLU A 99 0.92 6.85 -8.40
CA GLU A 99 0.70 8.13 -7.71
C GLU A 99 0.94 8.02 -6.21
N THR A 100 0.49 6.93 -5.58
CA THR A 100 0.75 6.69 -4.16
C THR A 100 2.26 6.71 -3.87
N LEU A 101 3.05 6.00 -4.66
CA LEU A 101 4.50 5.91 -4.49
C LEU A 101 5.25 7.18 -4.87
N ARG A 102 4.70 7.99 -5.76
CA ARG A 102 5.23 9.32 -6.04
C ARG A 102 5.09 10.24 -4.83
N LEU A 103 3.95 10.17 -4.13
CA LEU A 103 3.66 10.98 -2.94
C LEU A 103 4.34 10.43 -1.67
N GLU A 104 4.37 9.10 -1.53
CA GLU A 104 5.04 8.42 -0.40
C GLU A 104 5.82 7.20 -0.91
N PRO A 105 7.11 7.37 -1.22
CA PRO A 105 7.95 6.28 -1.74
C PRO A 105 8.12 5.09 -0.81
N ARG A 106 7.87 5.29 0.50
CA ARG A 106 7.96 4.23 1.52
C ARG A 106 6.63 3.54 1.79
N HIS A 107 5.65 3.73 0.91
CA HIS A 107 4.33 3.16 1.14
C HIS A 107 4.35 1.64 0.96
N PHE A 108 4.54 0.91 2.05
CA PHE A 108 4.70 -0.55 2.02
C PHE A 108 3.44 -1.27 1.50
N GLY A 109 2.25 -0.75 1.77
CA GLY A 109 1.00 -1.31 1.23
C GLY A 109 0.95 -1.22 -0.30
N ALA A 110 1.32 -0.07 -0.88
CA ALA A 110 1.37 0.11 -2.32
C ALA A 110 2.46 -0.77 -2.97
N LEU A 111 3.63 -0.88 -2.34
CA LEU A 111 4.70 -1.77 -2.83
C LEU A 111 4.25 -3.22 -2.84
N SER A 112 3.62 -3.69 -1.78
CA SER A 112 3.10 -5.06 -1.68
C SER A 112 2.03 -5.33 -2.75
N GLY A 113 1.08 -4.43 -2.92
CA GLY A 113 0.05 -4.55 -3.96
C GLY A 113 0.63 -4.54 -5.36
N TRP A 114 1.61 -3.69 -5.62
CA TRP A 114 2.31 -3.63 -6.92
C TRP A 114 3.02 -4.95 -7.23
N ALA A 115 3.79 -5.48 -6.29
CA ALA A 115 4.46 -6.76 -6.47
C ALA A 115 3.48 -7.90 -6.77
N THR A 116 2.35 -7.94 -6.06
CA THR A 116 1.29 -8.93 -6.27
C THR A 116 0.72 -8.82 -7.68
N MET A 117 0.37 -7.62 -8.13
CA MET A 117 -0.21 -7.42 -9.47
C MET A 117 0.79 -7.75 -10.59
N LEU A 118 2.07 -7.40 -10.42
CA LEU A 118 3.11 -7.75 -11.39
C LEU A 118 3.23 -9.26 -11.53
N ARG A 119 3.21 -9.99 -10.42
CA ARG A 119 3.25 -11.45 -10.45
C ARG A 119 2.03 -12.05 -11.16
N MET A 120 0.84 -11.53 -10.86
CA MET A 120 -0.40 -11.96 -11.50
C MET A 120 -0.39 -11.72 -13.02
N LEU A 121 0.28 -10.66 -13.46
CA LEU A 121 0.43 -10.30 -14.88
C LEU A 121 1.59 -11.03 -15.56
N GLY A 122 2.30 -11.89 -14.85
CA GLY A 122 3.40 -12.69 -15.40
C GLY A 122 4.76 -12.00 -15.37
N ASP A 123 4.88 -10.83 -14.73
CA ASP A 123 6.15 -10.13 -14.56
C ASP A 123 6.81 -10.49 -13.24
N GLN A 124 7.40 -11.69 -13.16
CA GLN A 124 8.11 -12.16 -11.97
C GLN A 124 9.36 -11.32 -11.66
N ARG A 125 10.08 -10.86 -12.68
CA ARG A 125 11.27 -10.02 -12.48
C ARG A 125 10.91 -8.68 -11.89
N GLY A 126 9.85 -8.05 -12.38
CA GLY A 126 9.33 -6.80 -11.83
C GLY A 126 8.85 -6.99 -10.40
N SER A 127 8.12 -8.06 -10.12
CA SER A 127 7.66 -8.40 -8.77
C SER A 127 8.83 -8.58 -7.80
N LEU A 128 9.87 -9.32 -8.20
CA LEU A 128 11.08 -9.52 -7.39
C LEU A 128 11.77 -8.18 -7.09
N HIS A 129 11.88 -7.31 -8.09
CA HIS A 129 12.48 -5.97 -7.91
C HIS A 129 11.72 -5.17 -6.85
N VAL A 130 10.39 -5.16 -6.92
CA VAL A 130 9.54 -4.43 -5.97
C VAL A 130 9.61 -5.04 -4.56
N LEU A 131 9.60 -6.37 -4.45
CA LEU A 131 9.74 -7.03 -3.14
C LEU A 131 11.10 -6.77 -2.50
N ARG A 132 12.17 -6.69 -3.27
CA ARG A 132 13.49 -6.28 -2.77
C ARG A 132 13.49 -4.84 -2.24
N ARG A 133 12.75 -3.96 -2.89
CA ARG A 133 12.53 -2.59 -2.40
C ARG A 133 11.76 -2.59 -1.07
N LEU A 134 10.72 -3.42 -0.95
CA LEU A 134 9.98 -3.61 0.30
C LEU A 134 10.88 -4.17 1.41
N ALA A 135 11.75 -5.12 1.09
CA ALA A 135 12.69 -5.71 2.05
C ALA A 135 13.70 -4.70 2.62
N ARG A 136 14.02 -3.64 1.89
CA ARG A 136 14.87 -2.56 2.43
C ARG A 136 14.16 -1.75 3.51
N LEU A 137 12.83 -1.66 3.45
CA LEU A 137 12.04 -0.96 4.46
C LEU A 137 11.75 -1.84 5.68
N CYS A 138 11.44 -3.11 5.45
CA CYS A 138 11.05 -4.06 6.47
C CYS A 138 11.64 -5.45 6.14
N PRO A 139 12.92 -5.70 6.47
CA PRO A 139 13.59 -6.95 6.08
C PRO A 139 12.97 -8.21 6.68
N HIS A 140 12.33 -8.10 7.84
CA HIS A 140 11.77 -9.23 8.58
C HIS A 140 10.24 -9.31 8.49
N LEU A 141 9.63 -8.64 7.49
CA LEU A 141 8.20 -8.74 7.24
C LEU A 141 7.80 -10.21 7.07
N PRO A 142 6.78 -10.70 7.85
CA PRO A 142 6.37 -12.10 7.76
C PRO A 142 6.01 -12.53 6.33
N GLY A 143 6.59 -13.65 5.91
CA GLY A 143 6.36 -14.23 4.58
C GLY A 143 7.21 -13.64 3.46
N LEU A 144 7.85 -12.48 3.66
CA LEU A 144 8.61 -11.81 2.60
C LEU A 144 9.81 -12.63 2.13
N ALA A 145 10.58 -13.20 3.06
CA ALA A 145 11.75 -14.02 2.72
C ALA A 145 11.37 -15.23 1.86
N ASN A 146 10.23 -15.87 2.14
CA ASN A 146 9.72 -16.97 1.35
C ASN A 146 9.29 -16.51 -0.04
N GLN A 147 8.60 -15.39 -0.14
CA GLN A 147 8.19 -14.83 -1.44
C GLN A 147 9.40 -14.51 -2.32
N LEU A 148 10.45 -13.94 -1.73
CA LEU A 148 11.69 -13.63 -2.45
C LEU A 148 12.37 -14.89 -2.97
N ARG A 149 12.50 -15.92 -2.13
CA ARG A 149 13.08 -17.21 -2.55
C ARG A 149 12.28 -17.87 -3.65
N ASP A 150 10.97 -17.93 -3.51
CA ASP A 150 10.09 -18.55 -4.51
C ASP A 150 10.26 -17.87 -5.89
N LEU A 151 10.30 -16.55 -5.93
CA LEU A 151 10.51 -15.81 -7.18
C LEU A 151 11.93 -15.99 -7.74
N GLU A 152 12.94 -16.00 -6.90
CA GLU A 152 14.32 -16.27 -7.31
C GLU A 152 14.45 -17.67 -7.90
N ASP A 153 13.86 -18.67 -7.27
CA ASP A 153 13.84 -20.06 -7.76
C ASP A 153 13.08 -20.17 -9.09
N GLU A 154 11.93 -19.52 -9.22
CA GLU A 154 11.17 -19.49 -10.48
C GLU A 154 11.95 -18.86 -11.63
N LEU A 155 12.77 -17.85 -11.36
CA LEU A 155 13.56 -17.16 -12.37
C LEU A 155 14.85 -17.90 -12.77
N GLU A 156 15.40 -18.71 -11.87
CA GLU A 156 16.59 -19.55 -12.13
C GLU A 156 16.24 -20.88 -12.79
N GLY A 157 15.01 -21.36 -12.59
CA GLY A 157 14.48 -22.55 -13.23
C GLY A 157 14.09 -22.28 -14.68
#